data_f598f8dcc21de1b6002bbbc8fe2da525
#
_entry.id   f598f8dcc21de1b6002bbbc8fe2da525
#
_cell.length_a   1.000
_cell.length_b   1.000
_cell.length_c   1.000
_cell.angle_alpha   90.00
_cell.angle_beta   90.00
_cell.angle_gamma   90.00
#
_symmetry.space_group_name_H-M   'P 1'
#
loop_
_entity.id
_entity.type
_entity.pdbx_description
1 polymer ?
#
loop_
_entity_poly.entity_id
_entity_poly.type
_entity_poly.pdbx_seq_one_letter_code
_entity_poly.pdbx_strand_id
1 'polypeptide(L)'
;SLLMLVAILSLTMVHYGATHDVTFDLRVLTLTHIDPATQMWMFLFFFVAFAIMIPVFPLHSWLPHAYVACPIPALILLTGAMSKTGAYGFLRFCLPLFPDAVESFAAVIGLLAATGMVYGAWIAVAQRDLKALVAYSSISHLGFIVIGIFAHNDTGIEGSLLQMINHGIIAS
;
A
#
# COMPACT_ATOMS: atom_id res chain seq x y z
N SER A 1 8.34 5.79 7.20
CA SER A 1 8.65 4.93 8.34
C SER A 1 10.12 4.56 8.36
N LEU A 2 10.68 4.25 9.52
CA LEU A 2 12.08 3.80 9.65
C LEU A 2 12.36 2.56 8.79
N LEU A 3 11.41 1.64 8.69
CA LEU A 3 11.53 0.44 7.86
C LEU A 3 11.76 0.78 6.39
N MET A 4 11.02 1.75 5.84
CA MET A 4 11.21 2.20 4.47
C MET A 4 12.57 2.86 4.26
N LEU A 5 13.04 3.66 5.22
CA LEU A 5 14.37 4.26 5.16
C LEU A 5 15.47 3.19 5.13
N VAL A 6 15.38 2.20 6.02
CA VAL A 6 16.31 1.05 6.05
C VAL A 6 16.30 0.31 4.72
N ALA A 7 15.12 0.08 4.14
CA ALA A 7 15.00 -0.60 2.85
C ALA A 7 15.62 0.22 1.70
N ILE A 8 15.43 1.53 1.66
CA ILE A 8 16.05 2.41 0.65
C ILE A 8 17.58 2.39 0.78
N LEU A 9 18.10 2.52 2.01
CA LEU A 9 19.53 2.47 2.25
C LEU A 9 20.12 1.09 1.90
N SER A 10 19.42 0.01 2.22
CA SER A 10 19.84 -1.35 1.85
C SER A 10 19.88 -1.53 0.34
N LEU A 11 18.88 -1.01 -0.38
CA LEU A 11 18.82 -1.06 -1.84
C LEU A 11 20.01 -0.31 -2.49
N THR A 12 20.31 0.89 -2.00
CA THR A 12 21.47 1.66 -2.48
C THR A 12 22.80 0.99 -2.13
N MET A 13 22.90 0.31 -0.97
CA MET A 13 24.10 -0.46 -0.60
C MET A 13 24.31 -1.68 -1.50
N VAL A 14 23.25 -2.39 -1.86
CA VAL A 14 23.33 -3.52 -2.81
C VAL A 14 23.79 -3.02 -4.18
N HIS A 15 23.25 -1.91 -4.65
CA HIS A 15 23.68 -1.28 -5.90
C HIS A 15 25.16 -0.88 -5.85
N TYR A 16 25.59 -0.22 -4.76
CA TYR A 16 27.00 0.16 -4.57
C TYR A 16 27.95 -1.03 -4.56
N GLY A 17 27.56 -2.15 -3.95
CA GLY A 17 28.35 -3.39 -3.96
C GLY A 17 28.57 -3.96 -5.36
N ALA A 18 27.61 -3.72 -6.28
CA ALA A 18 27.69 -4.21 -7.67
C ALA A 18 28.41 -3.23 -8.62
N THR A 19 28.25 -1.91 -8.43
CA THR A 19 28.69 -0.88 -9.40
C THR A 19 29.73 0.09 -8.87
N HIS A 20 29.99 0.12 -7.54
CA HIS A 20 30.79 1.12 -6.84
C HIS A 20 30.28 2.57 -7.02
N ASP A 21 29.03 2.74 -7.45
CA ASP A 21 28.37 4.03 -7.59
C ASP A 21 27.18 4.14 -6.63
N VAL A 22 26.98 5.34 -6.04
CA VAL A 22 25.87 5.61 -5.12
C VAL A 22 24.80 6.38 -5.86
N THR A 23 23.66 5.75 -6.09
CA THR A 23 22.52 6.40 -6.75
C THR A 23 21.22 6.16 -5.99
N PHE A 24 20.32 7.15 -6.05
CA PHE A 24 18.93 7.06 -5.60
C PHE A 24 17.95 7.14 -6.79
N ASP A 25 18.46 7.08 -8.02
CA ASP A 25 17.59 7.08 -9.20
C ASP A 25 16.88 5.72 -9.31
N LEU A 26 15.56 5.77 -9.20
CA LEU A 26 14.71 4.60 -9.29
C LEU A 26 14.92 3.81 -10.59
N ARG A 27 15.15 4.51 -11.70
CA ARG A 27 15.37 3.87 -13.01
C ARG A 27 16.62 3.01 -13.03
N VAL A 28 17.67 3.46 -12.37
CA VAL A 28 18.93 2.72 -12.26
C VAL A 28 18.76 1.56 -11.28
N LEU A 29 18.10 1.80 -10.15
CA LEU A 29 17.88 0.79 -9.12
C LEU A 29 16.99 -0.38 -9.61
N THR A 30 16.04 -0.14 -10.49
CA THR A 30 15.21 -1.21 -11.10
C THR A 30 16.00 -2.14 -12.03
N LEU A 31 17.13 -1.70 -12.54
CA LEU A 31 18.01 -2.51 -13.37
C LEU A 31 19.07 -3.28 -12.55
N THR A 32 19.17 -3.01 -11.26
CA THR A 32 20.11 -3.69 -10.37
C THR A 32 19.64 -5.11 -10.10
N HIS A 33 20.50 -6.08 -10.39
CA HIS A 33 20.23 -7.48 -10.03
C HIS A 33 20.31 -7.65 -8.51
N ILE A 34 19.18 -8.01 -7.90
CA ILE A 34 19.07 -8.26 -6.46
C ILE A 34 18.84 -9.75 -6.25
N ASP A 35 19.64 -10.36 -5.37
CA ASP A 35 19.43 -11.75 -4.98
C ASP A 35 18.00 -11.97 -4.44
N PRO A 36 17.29 -13.05 -4.83
CA PRO A 36 15.88 -13.29 -4.45
C PRO A 36 15.62 -13.25 -2.94
N ALA A 37 16.55 -13.77 -2.13
CA ALA A 37 16.38 -13.74 -0.67
C ALA A 37 16.45 -12.30 -0.12
N THR A 38 17.37 -11.49 -0.62
CA THR A 38 17.51 -10.07 -0.28
C THR A 38 16.31 -9.27 -0.77
N GLN A 39 15.81 -9.58 -1.98
CA GLN A 39 14.63 -8.97 -2.57
C GLN A 39 13.39 -9.16 -1.69
N MET A 40 13.18 -10.37 -1.13
CA MET A 40 12.05 -10.66 -0.24
C MET A 40 12.07 -9.79 1.03
N TRP A 41 13.22 -9.64 1.69
CA TRP A 41 13.32 -8.81 2.89
C TRP A 41 13.09 -7.32 2.61
N MET A 42 13.69 -6.81 1.53
CA MET A 42 13.49 -5.42 1.12
C MET A 42 12.03 -5.15 0.77
N PHE A 43 11.40 -6.07 0.02
CA PHE A 43 9.98 -5.99 -0.30
C PHE A 43 9.12 -5.93 0.96
N LEU A 44 9.36 -6.80 1.95
CA LEU A 44 8.60 -6.80 3.19
C LEU A 44 8.70 -5.47 3.95
N PHE A 45 9.87 -4.84 3.99
CA PHE A 45 10.04 -3.54 4.63
C PHE A 45 9.28 -2.42 3.90
N PHE A 46 9.32 -2.41 2.57
CA PHE A 46 8.51 -1.49 1.77
C PHE A 46 7.03 -1.80 1.92
N PHE A 47 6.66 -3.07 1.83
CA PHE A 47 5.27 -3.52 1.96
C PHE A 47 4.65 -3.10 3.29
N VAL A 48 5.30 -3.37 4.41
CA VAL A 48 4.79 -2.99 5.75
C VAL A 48 4.65 -1.47 5.86
N ALA A 49 5.61 -0.70 5.33
CA ALA A 49 5.55 0.75 5.35
C ALA A 49 4.33 1.28 4.60
N PHE A 50 4.07 0.77 3.39
CA PHE A 50 2.92 1.19 2.58
C PHE A 50 1.60 0.58 3.07
N ALA A 51 1.62 -0.67 3.60
CA ALA A 51 0.45 -1.33 4.16
C ALA A 51 -0.10 -0.63 5.43
N ILE A 52 0.75 0.06 6.19
CA ILE A 52 0.30 0.95 7.26
C ILE A 52 -0.39 2.18 6.67
N MET A 53 0.13 2.76 5.58
CA MET A 53 -0.44 3.96 4.96
C MET A 53 -1.77 3.69 4.26
N ILE A 54 -1.90 2.55 3.55
CA ILE A 54 -3.13 2.11 2.87
C ILE A 54 -4.02 1.22 3.75
N PRO A 55 -3.97 1.29 5.02
CA PRO A 55 -4.47 0.44 6.09
C PRO A 55 -4.92 -0.98 5.66
N VAL A 56 -3.96 -1.79 5.21
CA VAL A 56 -4.21 -3.21 4.90
C VAL A 56 -4.45 -3.98 6.19
N PHE A 57 -5.42 -4.91 6.19
CA PHE A 57 -5.61 -5.81 7.33
C PHE A 57 -4.31 -6.63 7.61
N PRO A 58 -3.87 -6.73 8.87
CA PRO A 58 -4.43 -6.25 10.13
C PRO A 58 -3.99 -4.83 10.55
N LEU A 59 -3.21 -4.11 9.75
CA LEU A 59 -2.59 -2.81 10.10
C LEU A 59 -3.54 -1.60 9.97
N HIS A 60 -4.85 -1.84 9.97
CA HIS A 60 -5.89 -0.85 9.68
C HIS A 60 -6.47 -0.12 10.92
N SER A 61 -6.20 -0.60 12.12
CA SER A 61 -6.90 -0.15 13.35
C SER A 61 -6.75 1.33 13.66
N TRP A 62 -5.71 1.98 13.18
CA TRP A 62 -5.48 3.41 13.40
C TRP A 62 -6.46 4.31 12.62
N LEU A 63 -6.95 3.84 11.46
CA LEU A 63 -7.74 4.67 10.54
C LEU A 63 -9.09 5.10 11.12
N PRO A 64 -9.92 4.22 11.71
CA PRO A 64 -11.19 4.62 12.31
C PRO A 64 -11.01 5.63 13.46
N HIS A 65 -9.99 5.44 14.30
CA HIS A 65 -9.68 6.38 15.37
C HIS A 65 -9.26 7.75 14.84
N ALA A 66 -8.42 7.76 13.78
CA ALA A 66 -8.00 8.99 13.14
C ALA A 66 -9.19 9.74 12.53
N TYR A 67 -10.11 9.03 11.84
CA TYR A 67 -11.27 9.65 11.22
C TYR A 67 -12.22 10.31 12.23
N VAL A 68 -12.49 9.63 13.34
CA VAL A 68 -13.36 10.17 14.39
C VAL A 68 -12.74 11.41 15.06
N ALA A 69 -11.42 11.38 15.32
CA ALA A 69 -10.71 12.44 16.01
C ALA A 69 -10.39 13.65 15.12
N CYS A 70 -10.25 13.47 13.79
CA CYS A 70 -9.87 14.54 12.88
C CYS A 70 -10.99 15.58 12.64
N PRO A 71 -10.64 16.87 12.53
CA PRO A 71 -11.52 17.87 11.96
C PRO A 71 -11.77 17.60 10.46
N ILE A 72 -12.95 18.02 9.95
CA ILE A 72 -13.39 17.69 8.57
C ILE A 72 -12.36 18.05 7.49
N PRO A 73 -11.73 19.26 7.49
CA PRO A 73 -10.75 19.57 6.44
C PRO A 73 -9.53 18.65 6.42
N ALA A 74 -9.04 18.23 7.60
CA ALA A 74 -7.93 17.28 7.70
C ALA A 74 -8.36 15.87 7.29
N LEU A 75 -9.61 15.50 7.57
CA LEU A 75 -10.20 14.23 7.16
C LEU A 75 -10.27 14.11 5.64
N ILE A 76 -10.70 15.15 4.94
CA ILE A 76 -10.75 15.21 3.47
C ILE A 76 -9.36 14.95 2.87
N LEU A 77 -8.31 15.58 3.39
CA LEU A 77 -6.93 15.35 2.93
C LEU A 77 -6.44 13.94 3.25
N LEU A 78 -6.75 13.43 4.43
CA LEU A 78 -6.39 12.08 4.84
C LEU A 78 -7.03 11.02 3.93
N THR A 79 -8.32 11.18 3.65
CA THR A 79 -9.10 10.26 2.84
C THR A 79 -8.82 10.43 1.34
N GLY A 80 -8.78 11.66 0.86
CA GLY A 80 -8.64 11.99 -0.56
C GLY A 80 -7.24 11.73 -1.10
N ALA A 81 -6.19 12.05 -0.33
CA ALA A 81 -4.81 12.01 -0.80
C ALA A 81 -3.93 11.02 -0.03
N MET A 82 -3.84 11.13 1.30
CA MET A 82 -2.82 10.39 2.05
C MET A 82 -2.93 8.87 1.94
N SER A 83 -4.12 8.30 2.01
CA SER A 83 -4.31 6.85 1.87
C SER A 83 -3.92 6.33 0.48
N LYS A 84 -3.98 7.15 -0.56
CA LYS A 84 -3.57 6.78 -1.93
C LYS A 84 -2.07 6.80 -2.13
N THR A 85 -1.30 7.52 -1.31
CA THR A 85 0.16 7.49 -1.39
C THR A 85 0.74 6.11 -1.10
N GLY A 86 0.11 5.31 -0.22
CA GLY A 86 0.48 3.91 0.00
C GLY A 86 0.24 3.03 -1.22
N ALA A 87 -0.92 3.18 -1.88
CA ALA A 87 -1.23 2.46 -3.13
C ALA A 87 -0.27 2.85 -4.26
N TYR A 88 0.00 4.16 -4.41
CA TYR A 88 1.02 4.65 -5.34
C TYR A 88 2.39 4.05 -5.02
N GLY A 89 2.73 3.92 -3.74
CA GLY A 89 3.97 3.29 -3.29
C GLY A 89 4.09 1.84 -3.75
N PHE A 90 3.02 1.06 -3.67
CA PHE A 90 3.00 -0.31 -4.21
C PHE A 90 3.24 -0.32 -5.72
N LEU A 91 2.50 0.49 -6.47
CA LEU A 91 2.60 0.57 -7.94
C LEU A 91 3.97 1.06 -8.41
N ARG A 92 4.52 2.08 -7.75
CA ARG A 92 5.72 2.77 -8.22
C ARG A 92 7.03 2.14 -7.74
N PHE A 93 7.01 1.54 -6.55
CA PHE A 93 8.22 1.00 -5.91
C PHE A 93 8.16 -0.53 -5.79
N CYS A 94 7.11 -1.09 -5.20
CA CYS A 94 7.09 -2.53 -4.92
C CYS A 94 7.04 -3.39 -6.18
N LEU A 95 6.16 -3.07 -7.14
CA LEU A 95 6.02 -3.85 -8.36
C LEU A 95 7.29 -3.83 -9.24
N PRO A 96 7.90 -2.66 -9.55
CA PRO A 96 9.05 -2.64 -10.45
C PRO A 96 10.38 -3.03 -9.81
N LEU A 97 10.56 -2.82 -8.48
CA LEU A 97 11.82 -3.12 -7.80
C LEU A 97 11.93 -4.59 -7.37
N PHE A 98 10.81 -5.25 -7.07
CA PHE A 98 10.80 -6.57 -6.43
C PHE A 98 9.84 -7.56 -7.11
N PRO A 99 9.98 -7.84 -8.43
CA PRO A 99 9.04 -8.68 -9.17
C PRO A 99 8.91 -10.09 -8.58
N ASP A 100 10.01 -10.74 -8.23
CA ASP A 100 10.01 -12.11 -7.69
C ASP A 100 9.34 -12.18 -6.31
N ALA A 101 9.58 -11.18 -5.46
CA ALA A 101 8.95 -11.09 -4.16
C ALA A 101 7.45 -10.80 -4.27
N VAL A 102 7.06 -9.92 -5.20
CA VAL A 102 5.65 -9.61 -5.47
C VAL A 102 4.91 -10.87 -5.91
N GLU A 103 5.44 -11.66 -6.83
CA GLU A 103 4.85 -12.91 -7.28
C GLU A 103 4.70 -13.91 -6.12
N SER A 104 5.73 -14.07 -5.31
CA SER A 104 5.73 -14.98 -4.16
C SER A 104 4.70 -14.61 -3.09
N PHE A 105 4.50 -13.32 -2.84
CA PHE A 105 3.59 -12.83 -1.78
C PHE A 105 2.20 -12.44 -2.28
N ALA A 106 1.94 -12.41 -3.60
CA ALA A 106 0.68 -11.96 -4.17
C ALA A 106 -0.55 -12.66 -3.57
N ALA A 107 -0.49 -13.98 -3.42
CA ALA A 107 -1.59 -14.77 -2.86
C ALA A 107 -1.88 -14.40 -1.39
N VAL A 108 -0.85 -14.23 -0.58
CA VAL A 108 -0.98 -13.87 0.84
C VAL A 108 -1.51 -12.45 0.97
N ILE A 109 -0.97 -11.51 0.19
CA ILE A 109 -1.41 -10.11 0.17
C ILE A 109 -2.86 -10.02 -0.30
N GLY A 110 -3.22 -10.76 -1.36
CA GLY A 110 -4.59 -10.84 -1.86
C GLY A 110 -5.56 -11.36 -0.80
N LEU A 111 -5.18 -12.40 -0.04
CA LEU A 111 -5.99 -12.94 1.06
C LEU A 111 -6.17 -11.91 2.19
N LEU A 112 -5.10 -11.24 2.60
CA LEU A 112 -5.17 -10.20 3.63
C LEU A 112 -6.05 -9.03 3.18
N ALA A 113 -5.92 -8.60 1.93
CA ALA A 113 -6.71 -7.51 1.36
C ALA A 113 -8.18 -7.90 1.21
N ALA A 114 -8.48 -9.13 0.77
CA ALA A 114 -9.85 -9.67 0.70
C ALA A 114 -10.49 -9.78 2.10
N THR A 115 -9.72 -10.23 3.09
CA THR A 115 -10.17 -10.26 4.48
C THR A 115 -10.51 -8.85 4.97
N GLY A 116 -9.64 -7.87 4.71
CA GLY A 116 -9.87 -6.47 5.04
C GLY A 116 -11.10 -5.87 4.36
N MET A 117 -11.34 -6.24 3.09
CA MET A 117 -12.49 -5.82 2.32
C MET A 117 -13.81 -6.31 2.95
N VAL A 118 -13.91 -7.60 3.23
CA VAL A 118 -15.12 -8.19 3.83
C VAL A 118 -15.32 -7.71 5.26
N TYR A 119 -14.26 -7.74 6.06
CA TYR A 119 -14.27 -7.27 7.44
C TYR A 119 -14.66 -5.79 7.55
N GLY A 120 -14.05 -4.93 6.72
CA GLY A 120 -14.36 -3.50 6.69
C GLY A 120 -15.82 -3.23 6.34
N ALA A 121 -16.35 -3.90 5.30
CA ALA A 121 -17.73 -3.76 4.90
C ALA A 121 -18.70 -4.22 6.01
N TRP A 122 -18.42 -5.34 6.65
CA TRP A 122 -19.27 -5.88 7.72
C TRP A 122 -19.33 -4.94 8.92
N ILE A 123 -18.17 -4.43 9.36
CA ILE A 123 -18.14 -3.52 10.51
C ILE A 123 -18.74 -2.17 10.17
N ALA A 124 -18.60 -1.68 8.94
CA ALA A 124 -19.20 -0.41 8.51
C ALA A 124 -20.73 -0.41 8.74
N VAL A 125 -21.41 -1.50 8.41
CA VAL A 125 -22.87 -1.63 8.59
C VAL A 125 -23.27 -1.53 10.07
N ALA A 126 -22.41 -1.95 10.99
CA ALA A 126 -22.69 -1.95 12.43
C ALA A 126 -22.36 -0.60 13.12
N GLN A 127 -21.78 0.37 12.41
CA GLN A 127 -21.38 1.64 13.01
C GLN A 127 -22.59 2.57 13.23
N ARG A 128 -22.56 3.26 14.37
CA ARG A 128 -23.53 4.32 14.71
C ARG A 128 -23.02 5.73 14.42
N ASP A 129 -21.71 5.90 14.34
CA ASP A 129 -21.03 7.15 14.01
C ASP A 129 -20.76 7.20 12.52
N LEU A 130 -21.16 8.29 11.85
CA LEU A 130 -20.98 8.47 10.41
C LEU A 130 -19.50 8.48 10.00
N LYS A 131 -18.62 9.12 10.79
CA LYS A 131 -17.19 9.12 10.50
C LYS A 131 -16.58 7.72 10.62
N ALA A 132 -17.01 6.95 11.63
CA ALA A 132 -16.58 5.56 11.79
C ALA A 132 -17.10 4.68 10.63
N LEU A 133 -18.35 4.87 10.18
CA LEU A 133 -18.92 4.18 9.03
C LEU A 133 -18.08 4.45 7.78
N VAL A 134 -17.78 5.71 7.49
CA VAL A 134 -16.93 6.10 6.33
C VAL A 134 -15.53 5.52 6.46
N ALA A 135 -14.94 5.47 7.66
CA ALA A 135 -13.64 4.89 7.90
C ALA A 135 -13.58 3.39 7.56
N TYR A 136 -14.55 2.60 8.07
CA TYR A 136 -14.59 1.17 7.78
C TYR A 136 -14.98 0.87 6.33
N SER A 137 -15.84 1.66 5.73
CA SER A 137 -16.12 1.64 4.29
C SER A 137 -14.83 1.90 3.48
N SER A 138 -14.02 2.88 3.91
CA SER A 138 -12.72 3.16 3.29
C SER A 138 -11.77 1.98 3.38
N ILE A 139 -11.69 1.27 4.51
CA ILE A 139 -10.87 0.05 4.65
C ILE A 139 -11.30 -0.99 3.61
N SER A 140 -12.60 -1.19 3.42
CA SER A 140 -13.12 -2.11 2.40
C SER A 140 -12.71 -1.71 0.98
N HIS A 141 -12.86 -0.45 0.60
CA HIS A 141 -12.47 0.04 -0.72
C HIS A 141 -10.96 0.00 -0.95
N LEU A 142 -10.16 0.30 0.06
CA LEU A 142 -8.70 0.21 -0.02
C LEU A 142 -8.22 -1.25 -0.15
N GLY A 143 -8.90 -2.20 0.50
CA GLY A 143 -8.67 -3.63 0.29
C GLY A 143 -8.88 -4.04 -1.17
N PHE A 144 -9.95 -3.53 -1.81
CA PHE A 144 -10.21 -3.76 -3.23
C PHE A 144 -9.08 -3.22 -4.13
N ILE A 145 -8.57 -2.02 -3.82
CA ILE A 145 -7.43 -1.43 -4.54
C ILE A 145 -6.20 -2.33 -4.45
N VAL A 146 -5.87 -2.83 -3.24
CA VAL A 146 -4.71 -3.71 -3.04
C VAL A 146 -4.86 -5.02 -3.81
N ILE A 147 -6.05 -5.64 -3.83
CA ILE A 147 -6.30 -6.84 -4.64
C ILE A 147 -6.00 -6.56 -6.12
N GLY A 148 -6.48 -5.44 -6.66
CA GLY A 148 -6.25 -5.08 -8.06
C GLY A 148 -4.78 -4.84 -8.38
N ILE A 149 -4.03 -4.19 -7.49
CA ILE A 149 -2.58 -3.94 -7.65
C ILE A 149 -1.80 -5.28 -7.72
N PHE A 150 -2.12 -6.24 -6.86
CA PHE A 150 -1.42 -7.52 -6.77
C PHE A 150 -2.05 -8.65 -7.60
N ALA A 151 -3.03 -8.34 -8.46
CA ALA A 151 -3.66 -9.31 -9.36
C ALA A 151 -2.79 -9.73 -10.56
N HIS A 152 -1.62 -9.13 -10.75
CA HIS A 152 -0.66 -9.43 -11.84
C HIS A 152 -1.25 -9.36 -13.26
N ASN A 153 -2.23 -8.49 -13.48
CA ASN A 153 -2.80 -8.24 -14.81
C ASN A 153 -3.13 -6.76 -15.00
N ASP A 154 -3.12 -6.32 -16.25
CA ASP A 154 -3.36 -4.91 -16.61
C ASP A 154 -4.75 -4.43 -16.19
N THR A 155 -5.77 -5.27 -16.32
CA THR A 155 -7.14 -4.96 -15.91
C THR A 155 -7.25 -4.71 -14.40
N GLY A 156 -6.51 -5.47 -13.58
CA GLY A 156 -6.44 -5.26 -12.14
C GLY A 156 -5.80 -3.93 -11.77
N ILE A 157 -4.70 -3.58 -12.44
CA ILE A 157 -4.00 -2.31 -12.25
C ILE A 157 -4.91 -1.13 -12.67
N GLU A 158 -5.52 -1.20 -13.85
CA GLU A 158 -6.46 -0.17 -14.33
C GLU A 158 -7.66 -0.01 -13.39
N GLY A 159 -8.26 -1.13 -12.96
CA GLY A 159 -9.35 -1.14 -11.99
C GLY A 159 -8.95 -0.54 -10.65
N SER A 160 -7.76 -0.82 -10.15
CA SER A 160 -7.24 -0.24 -8.91
C SER A 160 -7.02 1.27 -9.02
N LEU A 161 -6.47 1.76 -10.13
CA LEU A 161 -6.29 3.18 -10.41
C LEU A 161 -7.64 3.91 -10.47
N LEU A 162 -8.60 3.34 -11.19
CA LEU A 162 -9.96 3.89 -11.26
C LEU A 162 -10.60 3.95 -9.87
N GLN A 163 -10.47 2.89 -9.09
CA GLN A 163 -11.00 2.83 -7.73
C GLN A 163 -10.30 3.83 -6.78
N MET A 164 -9.00 4.07 -6.95
CA MET A 164 -8.29 5.10 -6.18
C MET A 164 -8.89 6.49 -6.41
N ILE A 165 -9.19 6.84 -7.66
CA ILE A 165 -9.81 8.12 -8.03
C ILE A 165 -11.24 8.20 -7.46
N ASN A 166 -12.05 7.18 -7.72
CA ASN A 166 -13.44 7.11 -7.27
C ASN A 166 -13.55 7.21 -5.75
N HIS A 167 -12.76 6.41 -5.03
CA HIS A 167 -12.75 6.46 -3.57
C HIS A 167 -12.25 7.82 -3.06
N GLY A 168 -11.30 8.47 -3.74
CA GLY A 168 -10.84 9.81 -3.39
C GLY A 168 -11.96 10.85 -3.46
N ILE A 169 -12.80 10.78 -4.49
CA ILE A 169 -13.91 11.72 -4.70
C ILE A 169 -15.09 11.42 -3.77
N ILE A 170 -15.42 10.13 -3.59
CA ILE A 170 -16.63 9.74 -2.83
C ILE A 170 -16.42 9.90 -1.32
N ALA A 171 -15.22 9.60 -0.81
CA ALA A 171 -14.95 9.54 0.61
C ALA A 171 -14.37 10.85 1.19
N SER A 172 -14.10 11.87 0.37
CA SER A 172 -13.69 13.21 0.80
C SER A 172 -14.84 14.20 0.71
#